data_ec8ebc1785b966bd292ed452657a37a8
#
_entry.id   ec8ebc1785b966bd292ed452657a37a8
#
_cell.length_a   1.000
_cell.length_b   1.000
_cell.length_c   1.000
_cell.angle_alpha   90.00
_cell.angle_beta   90.00
_cell.angle_gamma   90.00
#
_symmetry.space_group_name_H-M   'P 1'
#
loop_
_entity.id
_entity.type
_entity.pdbx_description
1 polymer ?
#
loop_
_entity_poly.entity_id
_entity_poly.type
_entity_poly.pdbx_seq_one_letter_code
_entity_poly.pdbx_strand_id
1 'polypeptide(L)'
;WQNYSSNGETAGAYYGTQKACRPLHIQMSLNSQHKVDIINTTLKEYRNLKVEVVVYDKVGKKIRSSQQKVSHVTANALTPVAQLEDIKGLPDFSWVKLVLRTNDGKLLDDNVYWLNQKEWDGKVLTDLPVASVNVSVKNFAKKANHYEGKLIVKNPGQYLAAAIALTLRNAKTDAPIRPAYF
;
A
#
# COMPACT_ATOMS: atom_id res chain seq x y z
N TRP A 1 -14.26 -8.14 11.27
CA TRP A 1 -14.47 -6.89 10.52
C TRP A 1 -14.26 -5.65 11.42
N GLN A 2 -13.46 -5.73 12.45
CA GLN A 2 -13.19 -4.63 13.37
C GLN A 2 -11.96 -3.86 12.89
N ASN A 3 -12.11 -2.55 12.66
CA ASN A 3 -10.99 -1.66 12.40
C ASN A 3 -10.14 -1.43 13.66
N TYR A 4 -10.75 -1.60 14.83
CA TYR A 4 -10.13 -1.46 16.15
C TYR A 4 -10.41 -2.68 17.00
N SER A 5 -9.43 -3.09 17.78
CA SER A 5 -9.65 -4.03 18.88
C SER A 5 -10.27 -3.31 20.09
N SER A 6 -10.81 -4.06 21.05
CA SER A 6 -11.41 -3.50 22.28
C SER A 6 -10.48 -2.61 23.09
N ASN A 7 -9.16 -2.76 22.93
CA ASN A 7 -8.13 -1.97 23.60
C ASN A 7 -7.62 -0.79 22.77
N GLY A 8 -8.30 -0.41 21.66
CA GLY A 8 -7.95 0.72 20.82
C GLY A 8 -6.78 0.48 19.83
N GLU A 9 -6.34 -0.77 19.66
CA GLU A 9 -5.33 -1.11 18.67
C GLU A 9 -5.93 -1.14 17.25
N THR A 10 -5.27 -0.47 16.31
CA THR A 10 -5.68 -0.46 14.91
C THR A 10 -5.23 -1.75 14.22
N ALA A 11 -6.18 -2.42 13.56
CA ALA A 11 -5.88 -3.60 12.75
C ALA A 11 -5.50 -3.21 11.31
N GLY A 12 -4.95 -4.15 10.53
CA GLY A 12 -4.65 -3.94 9.12
C GLY A 12 -5.86 -3.46 8.30
N ALA A 13 -7.09 -3.87 8.68
CA ALA A 13 -8.33 -3.41 8.07
C ALA A 13 -8.55 -1.89 8.19
N TYR A 14 -8.11 -1.26 9.30
CA TYR A 14 -8.16 0.18 9.47
C TYR A 14 -7.35 0.90 8.38
N TYR A 15 -6.10 0.50 8.19
CA TYR A 15 -5.21 1.12 7.20
C TYR A 15 -5.64 0.83 5.77
N GLY A 16 -6.15 -0.37 5.50
CA GLY A 16 -6.75 -0.71 4.21
C GLY A 16 -7.95 0.18 3.88
N THR A 17 -8.86 0.37 4.84
CA THR A 17 -10.02 1.25 4.68
C THR A 17 -9.60 2.71 4.51
N GLN A 18 -8.67 3.20 5.35
CA GLN A 18 -8.14 4.57 5.22
C GLN A 18 -7.57 4.82 3.82
N LYS A 19 -6.85 3.86 3.27
CA LYS A 19 -6.27 3.95 1.93
C LYS A 19 -7.34 3.95 0.84
N ALA A 20 -8.31 3.04 0.94
CA ALA A 20 -9.43 2.93 -0.01
C ALA A 20 -10.36 4.15 0.01
N CYS A 21 -10.45 4.88 1.13
CA CYS A 21 -11.24 6.09 1.27
C CYS A 21 -10.53 7.38 0.83
N ARG A 22 -9.30 7.30 0.28
CA ARG A 22 -8.62 8.50 -0.25
C ARG A 22 -9.42 9.09 -1.40
N PRO A 23 -9.62 10.43 -1.43
CA PRO A 23 -10.45 11.06 -2.46
C PRO A 23 -9.95 10.91 -3.88
N LEU A 24 -8.65 10.75 -4.06
CA LEU A 24 -8.01 10.33 -5.30
C LEU A 24 -7.12 9.13 -5.00
N HIS A 25 -7.47 7.97 -5.55
CA HIS A 25 -6.69 6.76 -5.33
C HIS A 25 -6.63 5.87 -6.56
N ILE A 26 -5.63 4.99 -6.59
CA ILE A 26 -5.47 3.97 -7.60
C ILE A 26 -5.78 2.61 -6.99
N GLN A 27 -6.60 1.82 -7.69
CA GLN A 27 -6.97 0.49 -7.24
C GLN A 27 -6.90 -0.54 -8.36
N MET A 28 -6.88 -1.81 -7.97
CA MET A 28 -7.03 -2.95 -8.87
C MET A 28 -8.21 -3.80 -8.42
N SER A 29 -9.05 -4.21 -9.36
CA SER A 29 -10.09 -5.18 -9.08
C SER A 29 -9.48 -6.57 -8.82
N LEU A 30 -9.98 -7.28 -7.80
CA LEU A 30 -9.52 -8.64 -7.48
C LEU A 30 -10.31 -9.73 -8.24
N ASN A 31 -11.19 -9.33 -9.15
CA ASN A 31 -11.83 -10.27 -10.06
C ASN A 31 -10.85 -10.78 -11.13
N SER A 32 -11.27 -11.73 -11.93
CA SER A 32 -10.45 -12.36 -12.97
C SER A 32 -9.89 -11.40 -14.04
N GLN A 33 -10.40 -10.18 -14.12
CA GLN A 33 -9.96 -9.18 -15.09
C GLN A 33 -8.81 -8.30 -14.59
N HIS A 34 -8.62 -8.18 -13.26
CA HIS A 34 -7.59 -7.36 -12.63
C HIS A 34 -7.44 -5.97 -13.25
N LYS A 35 -8.56 -5.29 -13.46
CA LYS A 35 -8.60 -3.93 -14.00
C LYS A 35 -7.99 -2.97 -13.01
N VAL A 36 -7.17 -2.05 -13.51
CA VAL A 36 -6.58 -0.96 -12.75
C VAL A 36 -7.31 0.31 -13.08
N ASP A 37 -7.86 0.95 -12.06
CA ASP A 37 -8.68 2.14 -12.18
C ASP A 37 -8.15 3.26 -11.27
N ILE A 38 -8.30 4.50 -11.70
CA ILE A 38 -8.18 5.68 -10.84
C ILE A 38 -9.59 6.07 -10.40
N ILE A 39 -9.80 6.16 -9.10
CA ILE A 39 -11.03 6.67 -8.50
C ILE A 39 -10.79 8.10 -8.04
N ASN A 40 -11.60 9.00 -8.53
CA ASN A 40 -11.60 10.41 -8.14
C ASN A 40 -12.98 10.78 -7.60
N THR A 41 -13.11 10.93 -6.29
CA THR A 41 -14.34 11.37 -5.63
C THR A 41 -14.37 12.88 -5.37
N THR A 42 -13.36 13.60 -5.84
CA THR A 42 -13.31 15.05 -5.72
C THR A 42 -14.05 15.76 -6.86
N LEU A 43 -14.37 17.02 -6.66
CA LEU A 43 -14.93 17.89 -7.72
C LEU A 43 -13.86 18.51 -8.62
N LYS A 44 -12.59 18.07 -8.50
CA LYS A 44 -11.46 18.54 -9.30
C LYS A 44 -11.11 17.51 -10.37
N GLU A 45 -10.79 18.00 -11.56
CA GLU A 45 -10.17 17.20 -12.58
C GLU A 45 -8.66 17.12 -12.37
N TYR A 46 -8.05 16.02 -12.81
CA TYR A 46 -6.60 15.88 -12.85
C TYR A 46 -6.14 15.60 -14.27
N ARG A 47 -4.97 16.13 -14.63
CA ARG A 47 -4.43 16.01 -15.99
C ARG A 47 -2.98 15.57 -15.95
N ASN A 48 -2.55 14.90 -17.02
CA ASN A 48 -1.16 14.50 -17.24
C ASN A 48 -0.58 13.69 -16.05
N LEU A 49 -1.33 12.69 -15.61
CA LEU A 49 -0.87 11.76 -14.59
C LEU A 49 -0.04 10.62 -15.19
N LYS A 50 0.74 9.96 -14.36
CA LYS A 50 1.50 8.75 -14.68
C LYS A 50 1.05 7.63 -13.75
N VAL A 51 0.73 6.49 -14.33
CA VAL A 51 0.46 5.26 -13.61
C VAL A 51 1.58 4.28 -13.90
N GLU A 52 2.09 3.67 -12.85
CA GLU A 52 3.03 2.56 -12.93
C GLU A 52 2.43 1.34 -12.26
N VAL A 53 2.49 0.20 -12.95
CA VAL A 53 2.12 -1.12 -12.44
C VAL A 53 3.37 -1.97 -12.41
N VAL A 54 3.76 -2.44 -11.23
CA VAL A 54 4.96 -3.27 -11.05
C VAL A 54 4.57 -4.58 -10.40
N VAL A 55 5.02 -5.68 -11.00
CA VAL A 55 4.82 -7.02 -10.48
C VAL A 55 6.14 -7.57 -9.97
N TYR A 56 6.11 -8.12 -8.76
CA TYR A 56 7.25 -8.74 -8.10
C TYR A 56 6.91 -10.20 -7.75
N ASP A 57 7.94 -11.05 -7.71
CA ASP A 57 7.80 -12.38 -7.14
C ASP A 57 7.67 -12.34 -5.60
N LYS A 58 7.55 -13.50 -4.98
CA LYS A 58 7.38 -13.65 -3.52
C LYS A 58 8.51 -13.02 -2.71
N VAL A 59 9.72 -12.96 -3.24
CA VAL A 59 10.90 -12.40 -2.53
C VAL A 59 11.16 -10.93 -2.84
N GLY A 60 10.37 -10.33 -3.74
CA GLY A 60 10.48 -8.91 -4.10
C GLY A 60 11.33 -8.62 -5.33
N LYS A 61 11.73 -9.65 -6.10
CA LYS A 61 12.38 -9.45 -7.39
C LYS A 61 11.35 -8.99 -8.43
N LYS A 62 11.64 -7.89 -9.10
CA LYS A 62 10.77 -7.36 -10.15
C LYS A 62 10.70 -8.32 -11.34
N ILE A 63 9.48 -8.72 -11.69
CA ILE A 63 9.17 -9.60 -12.83
C ILE A 63 8.77 -8.78 -14.05
N ARG A 64 7.86 -7.81 -13.84
CA ARG A 64 7.25 -7.00 -14.90
C ARG A 64 7.02 -5.58 -14.41
N SER A 65 7.09 -4.62 -15.32
CA SER A 65 6.60 -3.28 -15.05
C SER A 65 6.02 -2.67 -16.33
N SER A 66 4.97 -1.89 -16.17
CA SER A 66 4.39 -1.07 -17.23
C SER A 66 4.14 0.34 -16.72
N GLN A 67 4.21 1.31 -17.62
CA GLN A 67 3.89 2.70 -17.33
C GLN A 67 2.91 3.21 -18.37
N GLN A 68 1.92 3.96 -17.90
CA GLN A 68 0.93 4.60 -18.76
C GLN A 68 0.78 6.08 -18.37
N LYS A 69 0.58 6.90 -19.40
CA LYS A 69 0.20 8.31 -19.25
C LYS A 69 -1.32 8.40 -19.28
N VAL A 70 -1.89 9.08 -18.30
CA VAL A 70 -3.32 9.34 -18.21
C VAL A 70 -3.51 10.84 -18.46
N SER A 71 -4.04 11.18 -19.63
CA SER A 71 -4.20 12.58 -20.04
C SER A 71 -5.21 13.31 -19.18
N HIS A 72 -6.29 12.63 -18.78
CA HIS A 72 -7.41 13.23 -18.06
C HIS A 72 -8.06 12.25 -17.09
N VAL A 73 -8.34 12.72 -15.88
CA VAL A 73 -9.14 12.04 -14.86
C VAL A 73 -10.28 12.97 -14.48
N THR A 74 -11.50 12.57 -14.84
CA THR A 74 -12.71 13.36 -14.64
C THR A 74 -13.05 13.49 -13.15
N ALA A 75 -13.64 14.62 -12.78
CA ALA A 75 -14.19 14.84 -11.45
C ALA A 75 -15.31 13.85 -11.14
N ASN A 76 -15.36 13.37 -9.90
CA ASN A 76 -16.36 12.44 -9.38
C ASN A 76 -16.61 11.23 -10.31
N ALA A 77 -15.54 10.58 -10.75
CA ALA A 77 -15.59 9.50 -11.72
C ALA A 77 -14.52 8.43 -11.49
N LEU A 78 -14.78 7.26 -12.09
CA LEU A 78 -13.82 6.20 -12.29
C LEU A 78 -13.18 6.36 -13.66
N THR A 79 -11.85 6.28 -13.73
CA THR A 79 -11.09 6.33 -14.98
C THR A 79 -10.33 5.01 -15.13
N PRO A 80 -10.72 4.13 -16.07
CA PRO A 80 -9.96 2.92 -16.40
C PRO A 80 -8.58 3.29 -16.95
N VAL A 81 -7.55 2.57 -16.51
CA VAL A 81 -6.16 2.90 -16.87
C VAL A 81 -5.45 1.74 -17.52
N ALA A 82 -5.57 0.56 -16.90
CA ALA A 82 -4.86 -0.63 -17.33
C ALA A 82 -5.66 -1.88 -16.98
N GLN A 83 -5.26 -2.96 -17.60
CA GLN A 83 -5.67 -4.31 -17.21
C GLN A 83 -4.42 -5.14 -17.06
N LEU A 84 -4.33 -5.91 -15.99
CA LEU A 84 -3.25 -6.87 -15.82
C LEU A 84 -3.59 -8.10 -16.68
N GLU A 85 -3.32 -7.97 -17.97
CA GLU A 85 -3.51 -9.05 -18.91
C GLU A 85 -2.48 -10.14 -18.64
N ASP A 86 -2.93 -11.39 -18.79
CA ASP A 86 -2.09 -12.58 -18.74
C ASP A 86 -1.36 -12.84 -17.40
N ILE A 87 -2.17 -13.09 -16.37
CA ILE A 87 -1.69 -13.66 -15.10
C ILE A 87 -1.07 -15.05 -15.32
N LYS A 88 -1.40 -15.72 -16.41
CA LYS A 88 -0.95 -17.09 -16.72
C LYS A 88 0.58 -17.24 -16.79
N GLY A 89 1.31 -16.17 -17.00
CA GLY A 89 2.78 -16.18 -17.00
C GLY A 89 3.42 -15.75 -15.67
N LEU A 90 2.62 -15.43 -14.64
CA LEU A 90 3.12 -15.03 -13.33
C LEU A 90 3.34 -16.26 -12.43
N PRO A 91 4.23 -16.17 -11.44
CA PRO A 91 4.37 -17.19 -10.40
C PRO A 91 3.05 -17.40 -9.66
N ASP A 92 2.89 -18.57 -9.00
CA ASP A 92 1.71 -18.88 -8.18
C ASP A 92 1.37 -17.78 -7.18
N PHE A 93 2.37 -17.06 -6.71
CA PHE A 93 2.22 -15.89 -5.86
C PHE A 93 3.01 -14.70 -6.38
N SER A 94 2.39 -13.52 -6.44
CA SER A 94 3.01 -12.28 -6.89
C SER A 94 2.52 -11.08 -6.08
N TRP A 95 3.41 -10.10 -5.89
CA TRP A 95 3.02 -8.77 -5.39
C TRP A 95 2.79 -7.85 -6.58
N VAL A 96 1.70 -7.09 -6.54
CA VAL A 96 1.40 -6.06 -7.53
C VAL A 96 1.41 -4.71 -6.83
N LYS A 97 2.30 -3.83 -7.26
CA LYS A 97 2.36 -2.44 -6.78
C LYS A 97 1.83 -1.51 -7.85
N LEU A 98 0.88 -0.69 -7.47
CA LEU A 98 0.34 0.40 -8.26
C LEU A 98 0.89 1.72 -7.73
N VAL A 99 1.25 2.63 -8.62
CA VAL A 99 1.75 3.96 -8.25
C VAL A 99 1.12 5.00 -9.16
N LEU A 100 0.51 6.02 -8.55
CA LEU A 100 -0.06 7.17 -9.24
C LEU A 100 0.77 8.42 -8.94
N ARG A 101 1.26 9.09 -9.99
CA ARG A 101 2.09 10.29 -9.88
C ARG A 101 1.59 11.40 -10.79
N THR A 102 1.95 12.62 -10.44
CA THR A 102 1.90 13.76 -11.36
C THR A 102 2.99 13.62 -12.43
N ASN A 103 2.89 14.42 -13.49
CA ASN A 103 3.88 14.37 -14.57
C ASN A 103 5.31 14.73 -14.13
N ASP A 104 5.45 15.61 -13.14
CA ASP A 104 6.71 16.00 -12.49
C ASP A 104 7.22 15.00 -11.44
N GLY A 105 6.51 13.87 -11.27
CA GLY A 105 6.95 12.75 -10.43
C GLY A 105 6.48 12.77 -8.99
N LYS A 106 5.69 13.76 -8.56
CA LYS A 106 5.12 13.78 -7.19
C LYS A 106 4.16 12.60 -7.00
N LEU A 107 4.37 11.85 -5.92
CA LEU A 107 3.48 10.75 -5.55
C LEU A 107 2.11 11.31 -5.11
N LEU A 108 1.03 10.82 -5.73
CA LEU A 108 -0.35 11.12 -5.37
C LEU A 108 -0.96 9.99 -4.55
N ASP A 109 -0.78 8.76 -5.02
CA ASP A 109 -1.22 7.56 -4.32
C ASP A 109 -0.41 6.34 -4.74
N ASP A 110 -0.44 5.30 -3.91
CA ASP A 110 0.08 3.99 -4.23
C ASP A 110 -0.80 2.90 -3.61
N ASN A 111 -0.74 1.69 -4.13
CA ASN A 111 -1.42 0.55 -3.55
C ASN A 111 -0.62 -0.73 -3.79
N VAL A 112 -0.80 -1.72 -2.92
CA VAL A 112 -0.12 -3.02 -3.04
C VAL A 112 -1.14 -4.13 -2.86
N TYR A 113 -1.09 -5.10 -3.75
CA TYR A 113 -1.90 -6.30 -3.71
C TYR A 113 -0.99 -7.52 -3.75
N TRP A 114 -1.49 -8.64 -3.23
CA TRP A 114 -0.95 -9.94 -3.59
C TRP A 114 -1.94 -10.68 -4.47
N LEU A 115 -1.41 -11.38 -5.45
CA LEU A 115 -2.17 -12.28 -6.30
C LEU A 115 -1.71 -13.70 -6.04
N ASN A 116 -2.66 -14.59 -5.85
CA ASN A 116 -2.44 -16.01 -5.77
C ASN A 116 -3.20 -16.69 -6.91
N GLN A 117 -2.51 -17.50 -7.72
CA GLN A 117 -3.13 -18.20 -8.85
C GLN A 117 -3.80 -19.52 -8.42
N LYS A 118 -3.43 -20.04 -7.27
CA LYS A 118 -3.99 -21.24 -6.66
C LYS A 118 -4.87 -20.88 -5.48
N GLU A 119 -5.57 -21.88 -4.95
CA GLU A 119 -6.33 -21.72 -3.72
C GLU A 119 -5.41 -21.20 -2.60
N TRP A 120 -5.92 -20.22 -1.86
CA TRP A 120 -5.16 -19.54 -0.82
C TRP A 120 -5.07 -20.41 0.44
N ASP A 121 -3.87 -20.85 0.78
CA ASP A 121 -3.58 -21.61 2.02
C ASP A 121 -2.86 -20.80 3.11
N GLY A 122 -2.50 -19.55 2.83
CA GLY A 122 -1.75 -18.67 3.75
C GLY A 122 -0.26 -19.03 3.92
N LYS A 123 0.14 -20.22 3.52
CA LYS A 123 1.49 -20.74 3.75
C LYS A 123 2.57 -19.92 3.06
N VAL A 124 2.25 -19.35 1.90
CA VAL A 124 3.20 -18.52 1.15
C VAL A 124 3.73 -17.34 2.00
N LEU A 125 2.90 -16.75 2.87
CA LEU A 125 3.33 -15.64 3.72
C LEU A 125 4.25 -16.10 4.85
N THR A 126 4.08 -17.32 5.36
CA THR A 126 4.96 -17.88 6.41
C THR A 126 6.31 -18.34 5.85
N ASP A 127 6.36 -18.65 4.57
CA ASP A 127 7.56 -19.08 3.87
C ASP A 127 8.37 -17.91 3.26
N LEU A 128 7.97 -16.66 3.52
CA LEU A 128 8.73 -15.49 3.08
C LEU A 128 10.08 -15.41 3.79
N PRO A 129 11.16 -15.00 3.09
CA PRO A 129 12.43 -14.79 3.73
C PRO A 129 12.33 -13.65 4.76
N VAL A 130 13.03 -13.82 5.87
CA VAL A 130 13.09 -12.78 6.93
C VAL A 130 13.77 -11.54 6.37
N ALA A 131 13.11 -10.40 6.49
CA ALA A 131 13.66 -9.11 6.14
C ALA A 131 13.83 -8.25 7.40
N SER A 132 15.03 -7.69 7.58
CA SER A 132 15.32 -6.73 8.65
C SER A 132 15.07 -5.31 8.17
N VAL A 133 14.40 -4.50 8.95
CA VAL A 133 14.13 -3.09 8.64
C VAL A 133 14.79 -2.18 9.67
N ASN A 134 15.29 -1.04 9.21
CA ASN A 134 15.78 0.03 10.07
C ASN A 134 14.65 1.02 10.31
N VAL A 135 14.39 1.32 11.59
CA VAL A 135 13.36 2.27 12.00
C VAL A 135 14.01 3.49 12.63
N SER A 136 13.59 4.67 12.23
CA SER A 136 14.02 5.92 12.86
C SER A 136 12.85 6.91 12.96
N VAL A 137 12.87 7.75 13.99
CA VAL A 137 11.86 8.77 14.23
C VAL A 137 12.49 10.15 14.09
N LYS A 138 11.83 11.06 13.37
CA LYS A 138 12.25 12.47 13.22
C LYS A 138 11.11 13.38 13.63
N ASN A 139 11.47 14.59 14.05
CA ASN A 139 10.52 15.66 14.37
C ASN A 139 9.44 15.23 15.39
N PHE A 140 9.82 14.38 16.35
CA PHE A 140 8.90 13.95 17.39
C PHE A 140 8.66 15.10 18.38
N ALA A 141 7.43 15.59 18.46
CA ALA A 141 7.09 16.75 19.26
C ALA A 141 5.71 16.58 19.91
N LYS A 142 5.57 17.17 21.10
CA LYS A 142 4.29 17.29 21.79
C LYS A 142 3.49 18.43 21.12
N LYS A 143 2.26 18.14 20.79
CA LYS A 143 1.22 19.09 20.43
C LYS A 143 0.28 19.27 21.63
N ALA A 144 -0.80 20.03 21.47
CA ALA A 144 -1.69 20.37 22.58
C ALA A 144 -2.10 19.15 23.43
N ASN A 145 -2.63 18.11 22.79
CA ASN A 145 -3.18 16.91 23.45
C ASN A 145 -2.66 15.57 22.86
N HIS A 146 -1.68 15.62 21.98
CA HIS A 146 -1.08 14.42 21.35
C HIS A 146 0.39 14.65 21.02
N TYR A 147 1.05 13.60 20.55
CA TYR A 147 2.41 13.66 20.00
C TYR A 147 2.36 13.38 18.51
N GLU A 148 3.18 14.09 17.76
CA GLU A 148 3.38 13.86 16.34
C GLU A 148 4.86 13.61 16.04
N GLY A 149 5.13 12.77 15.03
CA GLY A 149 6.49 12.51 14.57
C GLY A 149 6.48 11.88 13.20
N LYS A 150 7.61 11.95 12.52
CA LYS A 150 7.83 11.26 11.25
C LYS A 150 8.57 9.97 11.48
N LEU A 151 7.87 8.85 11.30
CA LEU A 151 8.49 7.53 11.30
C LEU A 151 9.06 7.22 9.92
N ILE A 152 10.32 6.77 9.89
CA ILE A 152 11.00 6.35 8.68
C ILE A 152 11.35 4.88 8.83
N VAL A 153 10.79 4.05 7.99
CA VAL A 153 11.10 2.62 7.89
C VAL A 153 11.91 2.40 6.62
N LYS A 154 13.09 1.85 6.73
CA LYS A 154 13.97 1.52 5.60
C LYS A 154 14.23 0.02 5.57
N ASN A 155 14.07 -0.57 4.43
CA ASN A 155 14.52 -1.92 4.15
C ASN A 155 15.89 -1.84 3.45
N PRO A 156 17.01 -2.12 4.13
CA PRO A 156 18.34 -2.12 3.51
C PRO A 156 18.64 -3.45 2.80
N GLY A 157 17.80 -4.46 3.01
CA GLY A 157 18.03 -5.81 2.48
C GLY A 157 17.52 -5.99 1.06
N GLN A 158 17.79 -7.18 0.52
CA GLN A 158 17.38 -7.57 -0.84
C GLN A 158 15.98 -8.19 -0.90
N TYR A 159 15.43 -8.62 0.25
CA TYR A 159 14.11 -9.24 0.31
C TYR A 159 13.03 -8.22 0.64
N LEU A 160 11.84 -8.46 0.12
CA LEU A 160 10.68 -7.63 0.43
C LEU A 160 10.33 -7.74 1.93
N ALA A 161 10.23 -6.60 2.59
CA ALA A 161 9.69 -6.55 3.95
C ALA A 161 8.16 -6.40 3.88
N ALA A 162 7.46 -7.51 3.93
CA ALA A 162 6.00 -7.55 3.91
C ALA A 162 5.41 -7.53 5.33
N ALA A 163 4.15 -7.12 5.45
CA ALA A 163 3.35 -7.18 6.68
C ALA A 163 4.04 -6.52 7.91
N ILE A 164 4.67 -5.35 7.70
CA ILE A 164 5.31 -4.62 8.80
C ILE A 164 4.22 -4.12 9.76
N ALA A 165 4.26 -4.59 11.00
CA ALA A 165 3.42 -4.08 12.08
C ALA A 165 4.23 -3.10 12.94
N LEU A 166 3.65 -1.93 13.23
CA LEU A 166 4.24 -0.90 14.05
C LEU A 166 3.48 -0.79 15.37
N THR A 167 4.21 -0.74 16.48
CA THR A 167 3.62 -0.57 17.82
C THR A 167 4.43 0.47 18.60
N LEU A 168 3.75 1.51 19.08
CA LEU A 168 4.36 2.47 20.00
C LEU A 168 4.34 1.90 21.40
N ARG A 169 5.51 1.89 22.08
CA ARG A 169 5.66 1.34 23.43
C ARG A 169 6.28 2.35 24.38
N ASN A 170 5.93 2.25 25.65
CA ASN A 170 6.57 3.01 26.70
C ASN A 170 7.99 2.45 26.95
N ALA A 171 9.00 3.31 26.88
CA ALA A 171 10.40 2.88 26.99
C ALA A 171 10.78 2.30 28.36
N LYS A 172 10.02 2.60 29.44
CA LYS A 172 10.32 2.09 30.79
C LYS A 172 9.56 0.81 31.13
N THR A 173 8.30 0.70 30.65
CA THR A 173 7.41 -0.41 31.07
C THR A 173 7.19 -1.42 29.95
N ASP A 174 7.65 -1.12 28.73
CA ASP A 174 7.37 -1.87 27.50
C ASP A 174 5.87 -2.05 27.18
N ALA A 175 5.00 -1.35 27.89
CA ALA A 175 3.56 -1.39 27.66
C ALA A 175 3.20 -0.65 26.35
N PRO A 176 2.28 -1.18 25.54
CA PRO A 176 1.79 -0.48 24.35
C PRO A 176 1.13 0.85 24.73
N ILE A 177 1.45 1.92 23.98
CA ILE A 177 0.78 3.23 24.11
C ILE A 177 -0.32 3.29 23.07
N ARG A 178 -1.54 3.57 23.50
CA ARG A 178 -2.74 3.58 22.66
C ARG A 178 -3.62 4.79 22.98
N PRO A 179 -4.35 5.34 21.98
CA PRO A 179 -4.27 4.99 20.56
C PRO A 179 -2.98 5.51 19.91
N ALA A 180 -2.45 4.77 18.93
CA ALA A 180 -1.34 5.20 18.08
C ALA A 180 -1.72 4.93 16.61
N TYR A 181 -1.52 5.94 15.77
CA TYR A 181 -1.81 5.89 14.33
C TYR A 181 -0.52 6.16 13.54
N PHE A 182 -0.30 5.39 12.47
CA PHE A 182 0.91 5.44 11.66
C PHE A 182 0.63 5.75 10.19
#